data_036f559cf23b93d805b51dc4cc196952
#
_entry.id   036f559cf23b93d805b51dc4cc196952
#
_cell.length_a   1.000
_cell.length_b   1.000
_cell.length_c   1.000
_cell.angle_alpha   90.00
_cell.angle_beta   90.00
_cell.angle_gamma   90.00
#
_symmetry.space_group_name_H-M   'P 1'
#
loop_
_entity.id
_entity.type
_entity.pdbx_description
1 polymer ?
#
loop_
_entity_poly.entity_id
_entity_poly.type
_entity_poly.pdbx_seq_one_letter_code
_entity_poly.pdbx_strand_id
1 'polypeptide(L)'
;MGGMYVVTVSLCMIVKNEEDVLARCLDSVKDLVDEIIIVDTGSKDRTKEIAHTYTDNVFDFAFSKAKCMYCMWLDADDVILLKDQEGFQRLKETLSPETDMVMMKYHTAFDSSGKPTFSYYRERLIANHKGYQWVGAVHEIIPPTGNIYYSDDAAV
;
A
#
# COMPACT_ATOMS: atom_id res chain seq x y z
N MET A 1 4.47 -29.74 12.65
CA MET A 1 4.24 -28.44 13.29
C MET A 1 4.38 -27.39 12.20
N GLY A 2 3.26 -26.90 11.63
CA GLY A 2 3.29 -25.80 10.68
C GLY A 2 3.54 -24.51 11.46
N GLY A 3 4.71 -23.90 11.29
CA GLY A 3 4.97 -22.57 11.81
C GLY A 3 3.93 -21.62 11.22
N MET A 4 3.40 -20.70 12.02
CA MET A 4 2.54 -19.62 11.55
C MET A 4 3.36 -18.81 10.53
N TYR A 5 2.94 -18.86 9.27
CA TYR A 5 3.57 -18.13 8.19
C TYR A 5 2.86 -16.78 8.07
N VAL A 6 3.58 -15.72 8.32
CA VAL A 6 3.08 -14.35 8.17
C VAL A 6 3.80 -13.72 6.99
N VAL A 7 3.04 -13.24 6.01
CA VAL A 7 3.64 -12.55 4.87
C VAL A 7 4.19 -11.19 5.30
N THR A 8 5.31 -10.79 4.70
CA THR A 8 5.91 -9.49 4.93
C THR A 8 5.59 -8.52 3.78
N VAL A 9 5.37 -7.26 4.13
CA VAL A 9 4.89 -6.23 3.21
C VAL A 9 5.81 -5.01 3.25
N SER A 10 6.32 -4.59 2.09
CA SER A 10 6.96 -3.29 1.88
C SER A 10 5.93 -2.30 1.33
N LEU A 11 5.66 -1.21 2.05
CA LEU A 11 4.94 -0.06 1.50
C LEU A 11 5.88 0.71 0.57
N CYS A 12 5.44 0.92 -0.67
CA CYS A 12 6.17 1.69 -1.66
C CYS A 12 5.31 2.87 -2.12
N MET A 13 5.78 4.10 -1.91
CA MET A 13 5.05 5.30 -2.26
C MET A 13 5.89 6.19 -3.18
N ILE A 14 5.22 6.83 -4.15
CA ILE A 14 5.77 7.95 -4.90
C ILE A 14 5.05 9.21 -4.41
N VAL A 15 5.81 10.22 -4.02
CA VAL A 15 5.25 11.45 -3.45
C VAL A 15 5.83 12.69 -4.12
N LYS A 16 5.04 13.76 -4.13
CA LYS A 16 5.49 15.08 -4.55
C LYS A 16 4.56 16.18 -4.00
N ASN A 17 5.08 17.03 -3.12
CA ASN A 17 4.35 18.13 -2.49
C ASN A 17 3.07 17.66 -1.75
N GLU A 18 3.24 16.72 -0.83
CA GLU A 18 2.18 16.06 -0.07
C GLU A 18 2.24 16.35 1.44
N GLU A 19 2.84 17.50 1.85
CA GLU A 19 3.06 17.82 3.26
C GLU A 19 1.79 17.81 4.11
N ASP A 20 0.63 18.12 3.53
CA ASP A 20 -0.64 18.20 4.25
C ASP A 20 -1.27 16.82 4.55
N VAL A 21 -0.94 15.78 3.79
CA VAL A 21 -1.65 14.49 3.84
C VAL A 21 -0.75 13.29 4.14
N LEU A 22 0.53 13.34 3.79
CA LEU A 22 1.47 12.23 3.88
C LEU A 22 1.54 11.63 5.30
N ALA A 23 1.61 12.46 6.33
CA ALA A 23 1.70 11.99 7.71
C ALA A 23 0.45 11.18 8.11
N ARG A 24 -0.75 11.62 7.71
CA ARG A 24 -2.00 10.91 7.98
C ARG A 24 -2.04 9.53 7.30
N CYS A 25 -1.58 9.45 6.05
CA CYS A 25 -1.46 8.19 5.33
C CYS A 25 -0.51 7.24 6.06
N LEU A 26 0.72 7.69 6.35
CA LEU A 26 1.75 6.88 6.99
C LEU A 26 1.34 6.44 8.41
N ASP A 27 0.70 7.30 9.19
CA ASP A 27 0.17 6.93 10.51
C ASP A 27 -0.88 5.81 10.46
N SER A 28 -1.65 5.73 9.37
CA SER A 28 -2.67 4.69 9.21
C SER A 28 -2.11 3.32 8.87
N VAL A 29 -0.86 3.23 8.39
CA VAL A 29 -0.31 2.01 7.81
C VAL A 29 1.03 1.58 8.42
N LYS A 30 1.76 2.46 9.12
CA LYS A 30 3.12 2.20 9.63
C LYS A 30 3.24 0.94 10.50
N ASP A 31 2.21 0.63 11.27
CA ASP A 31 2.19 -0.52 12.17
C ASP A 31 1.66 -1.80 11.48
N LEU A 32 1.26 -1.70 10.22
CA LEU A 32 0.73 -2.81 9.40
C LEU A 32 1.77 -3.41 8.46
N VAL A 33 2.77 -2.62 8.07
CA VAL A 33 3.80 -2.99 7.10
C VAL A 33 5.14 -3.23 7.78
N ASP A 34 6.01 -3.98 7.12
CA ASP A 34 7.31 -4.37 7.67
C ASP A 34 8.45 -3.46 7.17
N GLU A 35 8.20 -2.72 6.10
CA GLU A 35 9.13 -1.78 5.50
C GLU A 35 8.37 -0.61 4.86
N ILE A 36 8.92 0.60 4.94
CA ILE A 36 8.40 1.78 4.24
C ILE A 36 9.48 2.33 3.33
N ILE A 37 9.15 2.49 2.05
CA ILE A 37 10.01 3.04 1.01
C ILE A 37 9.28 4.20 0.35
N ILE A 38 9.88 5.38 0.36
CA ILE A 38 9.31 6.58 -0.22
C ILE A 38 10.23 7.09 -1.33
N VAL A 39 9.64 7.33 -2.49
CA VAL A 39 10.31 7.98 -3.62
C VAL A 39 9.77 9.39 -3.73
N ASP A 40 10.57 10.38 -3.36
CA ASP A 40 10.24 11.80 -3.54
C ASP A 40 10.69 12.25 -4.93
N THR A 41 9.75 12.72 -5.74
CA THR A 41 10.02 13.13 -7.13
C THR A 41 10.34 14.62 -7.26
N GLY A 42 10.88 15.22 -6.21
CA GLY A 42 11.33 16.61 -6.20
C GLY A 42 10.33 17.55 -5.53
N SER A 43 9.88 17.23 -4.33
CA SER A 43 9.08 18.11 -3.48
C SER A 43 9.83 19.39 -3.11
N LYS A 44 9.07 20.48 -3.01
CA LYS A 44 9.57 21.80 -2.61
C LYS A 44 9.02 22.27 -1.26
N ASP A 45 8.14 21.48 -0.68
CA ASP A 45 7.53 21.64 0.63
C ASP A 45 8.20 20.71 1.66
N ARG A 46 7.55 20.47 2.80
CA ARG A 46 8.06 19.63 3.88
C ARG A 46 7.83 18.12 3.68
N THR A 47 7.37 17.69 2.52
CA THR A 47 7.08 16.26 2.22
C THR A 47 8.27 15.37 2.57
N LYS A 48 9.48 15.72 2.11
CA LYS A 48 10.69 14.93 2.35
C LYS A 48 11.09 14.89 3.83
N GLU A 49 10.95 16.01 4.53
CA GLU A 49 11.18 16.11 5.97
C GLU A 49 10.21 15.17 6.74
N ILE A 50 8.92 15.23 6.40
CA ILE A 50 7.90 14.35 6.97
C ILE A 50 8.22 12.88 6.70
N ALA A 51 8.54 12.51 5.45
CA ALA A 51 8.90 11.15 5.08
C ALA A 51 10.04 10.59 5.95
N HIS A 52 11.07 11.38 6.20
CA HIS A 52 12.21 11.00 7.06
C HIS A 52 11.84 10.77 8.53
N THR A 53 10.69 11.23 9.02
CA THR A 53 10.23 10.91 10.37
C THR A 53 9.69 9.47 10.50
N TYR A 54 9.41 8.80 9.37
CA TYR A 54 8.86 7.44 9.33
C TYR A 54 9.88 6.39 8.85
N THR A 55 10.81 6.79 7.99
CA THR A 55 11.79 5.85 7.41
C THR A 55 13.05 6.56 6.93
N ASP A 56 14.17 5.85 7.00
CA ASP A 56 15.43 6.27 6.35
C ASP A 56 15.44 5.95 4.85
N ASN A 57 14.51 5.11 4.38
CA ASN A 57 14.39 4.68 2.98
C ASN A 57 13.65 5.73 2.14
N VAL A 58 14.16 6.96 2.08
CA VAL A 58 13.64 8.03 1.23
C VAL A 58 14.62 8.25 0.08
N PHE A 59 14.14 8.09 -1.16
CA PHE A 59 14.96 8.13 -2.37
C PHE A 59 14.41 9.13 -3.38
N ASP A 60 15.30 9.66 -4.21
CA ASP A 60 14.92 10.50 -5.35
C ASP A 60 14.54 9.66 -6.60
N PHE A 61 14.83 8.32 -6.60
CA PHE A 61 14.48 7.36 -7.66
C PHE A 61 14.48 5.90 -7.18
N ALA A 62 13.51 5.09 -7.65
CA ALA A 62 13.45 3.62 -7.81
C ALA A 62 12.75 2.76 -6.76
N PHE A 63 11.70 2.03 -7.24
CA PHE A 63 10.99 0.93 -6.56
C PHE A 63 11.82 -0.36 -6.34
N SER A 64 13.02 -0.46 -6.90
CA SER A 64 13.86 -1.68 -6.83
C SER A 64 14.44 -1.98 -5.43
N LYS A 65 13.97 -1.29 -4.40
CA LYS A 65 14.51 -1.37 -3.03
C LYS A 65 13.69 -2.26 -2.08
N ALA A 66 12.47 -2.65 -2.45
CA ALA A 66 11.61 -3.47 -1.61
C ALA A 66 12.23 -4.84 -1.33
N LYS A 67 12.27 -5.25 -0.06
CA LYS A 67 12.89 -6.50 0.40
C LYS A 67 11.88 -7.52 0.89
N CYS A 68 10.66 -7.08 1.19
CA CYS A 68 9.60 -7.94 1.69
C CYS A 68 8.98 -8.80 0.59
N MET A 69 8.14 -9.76 0.98
CA MET A 69 7.50 -10.72 0.05
C MET A 69 6.50 -10.05 -0.87
N TYR A 70 5.81 -9.04 -0.38
CA TYR A 70 4.84 -8.26 -1.14
C TYR A 70 5.22 -6.78 -1.12
N CYS A 71 4.93 -6.10 -2.23
CA CYS A 71 4.91 -4.66 -2.31
C CYS A 71 3.46 -4.19 -2.17
N MET A 72 3.22 -3.25 -1.27
CA MET A 72 1.98 -2.48 -1.17
C MET A 72 2.21 -1.09 -1.74
N TRP A 73 1.21 -0.52 -2.38
CA TRP A 73 1.25 0.88 -2.77
C TRP A 73 0.02 1.63 -2.28
N LEU A 74 0.22 2.89 -1.92
CA LEU A 74 -0.80 3.84 -1.51
C LEU A 74 -0.50 5.19 -2.13
N ASP A 75 -1.54 5.95 -2.47
CA ASP A 75 -1.43 7.37 -2.72
C ASP A 75 -1.27 8.13 -1.40
N ALA A 76 -0.68 9.32 -1.40
CA ALA A 76 -0.36 10.05 -0.17
C ALA A 76 -1.60 10.48 0.63
N ASP A 77 -2.76 10.55 -0.01
CA ASP A 77 -4.05 10.87 0.60
C ASP A 77 -4.88 9.63 0.99
N ASP A 78 -4.43 8.42 0.63
CA ASP A 78 -5.05 7.15 1.04
C ASP A 78 -4.91 6.92 2.55
N VAL A 79 -5.87 6.18 3.13
CA VAL A 79 -5.90 5.82 4.55
C VAL A 79 -6.49 4.43 4.75
N ILE A 80 -5.83 3.58 5.55
CA ILE A 80 -6.44 2.37 6.09
C ILE A 80 -7.08 2.71 7.43
N LEU A 81 -8.40 2.64 7.51
CA LEU A 81 -9.13 2.99 8.72
C LEU A 81 -8.87 1.95 9.83
N LEU A 82 -8.97 2.38 11.10
CA LEU A 82 -8.74 1.50 12.25
C LEU A 82 -9.55 0.20 12.21
N LYS A 83 -10.81 0.28 11.75
CA LYS A 83 -11.68 -0.92 11.60
C LYS A 83 -11.13 -1.94 10.58
N ASP A 84 -10.33 -1.48 9.61
CA ASP A 84 -9.79 -2.30 8.53
C ASP A 84 -8.37 -2.82 8.86
N GLN A 85 -7.70 -2.24 9.85
CA GLN A 85 -6.33 -2.61 10.23
C GLN A 85 -6.24 -4.05 10.77
N GLU A 86 -7.21 -4.47 11.61
CA GLU A 86 -7.28 -5.85 12.09
C GLU A 86 -7.51 -6.85 10.95
N GLY A 87 -8.33 -6.46 9.98
CA GLY A 87 -8.56 -7.24 8.76
C GLY A 87 -7.28 -7.39 7.94
N PHE A 88 -6.51 -6.32 7.81
CA PHE A 88 -5.22 -6.37 7.12
C PHE A 88 -4.22 -7.28 7.83
N GLN A 89 -4.16 -7.27 9.16
CA GLN A 89 -3.29 -8.18 9.90
C GLN A 89 -3.71 -9.64 9.71
N ARG A 90 -5.00 -9.96 9.79
CA ARG A 90 -5.51 -11.31 9.48
C ARG A 90 -5.16 -11.73 8.05
N LEU A 91 -5.27 -10.82 7.08
CA LEU A 91 -4.87 -11.08 5.70
C LEU A 91 -3.40 -11.50 5.62
N LYS A 92 -2.49 -10.80 6.29
CA LYS A 92 -1.06 -11.15 6.34
C LYS A 92 -0.81 -12.54 6.92
N GLU A 93 -1.60 -12.96 7.91
CA GLU A 93 -1.47 -14.26 8.60
C GLU A 93 -2.04 -15.42 7.79
N THR A 94 -3.04 -15.17 6.94
CA THR A 94 -3.80 -16.20 6.24
C THR A 94 -3.53 -16.26 4.74
N LEU A 95 -2.84 -15.26 4.18
CA LEU A 95 -2.55 -15.18 2.75
C LEU A 95 -1.69 -16.35 2.30
N SER A 96 -2.15 -17.07 1.28
CA SER A 96 -1.36 -18.13 0.67
C SER A 96 -0.09 -17.57 0.03
N PRO A 97 1.08 -18.17 0.24
CA PRO A 97 2.33 -17.78 -0.41
C PRO A 97 2.31 -17.92 -1.94
N GLU A 98 1.35 -18.67 -2.48
CA GLU A 98 1.11 -18.84 -3.91
C GLU A 98 0.33 -17.65 -4.52
N THR A 99 -0.16 -16.71 -3.69
CA THR A 99 -0.89 -15.54 -4.17
C THR A 99 0.06 -14.57 -4.84
N ASP A 100 -0.27 -14.18 -6.05
CA ASP A 100 0.51 -13.22 -6.82
C ASP A 100 0.07 -11.80 -6.58
N MET A 101 -1.24 -11.60 -6.38
CA MET A 101 -1.83 -10.27 -6.23
C MET A 101 -3.05 -10.31 -5.29
N VAL A 102 -3.16 -9.30 -4.43
CA VAL A 102 -4.35 -9.07 -3.60
C VAL A 102 -5.07 -7.83 -4.07
N MET A 103 -6.32 -8.03 -4.46
CA MET A 103 -7.26 -6.96 -4.77
C MET A 103 -8.00 -6.58 -3.49
N MET A 104 -7.85 -5.34 -3.04
CA MET A 104 -8.53 -4.80 -1.85
C MET A 104 -9.58 -3.77 -2.26
N LYS A 105 -10.62 -3.61 -1.44
CA LYS A 105 -11.61 -2.55 -1.67
C LYS A 105 -10.97 -1.17 -1.53
N TYR A 106 -11.31 -0.31 -2.47
CA TYR A 106 -10.95 1.11 -2.48
C TYR A 106 -12.22 1.95 -2.43
N HIS A 107 -12.36 2.73 -1.37
CA HIS A 107 -13.53 3.57 -1.12
C HIS A 107 -13.26 5.00 -1.57
N THR A 108 -13.98 5.46 -2.59
CA THR A 108 -13.75 6.78 -3.19
C THR A 108 -14.89 7.78 -3.00
N ALA A 109 -16.04 7.34 -2.49
CA ALA A 109 -17.14 8.22 -2.16
C ALA A 109 -17.83 7.77 -0.88
N PHE A 110 -18.29 8.75 -0.09
CA PHE A 110 -18.90 8.54 1.21
C PHE A 110 -20.17 9.40 1.35
N ASP A 111 -21.12 8.92 2.13
CA ASP A 111 -22.27 9.71 2.54
C ASP A 111 -21.93 10.63 3.74
N SER A 112 -22.92 11.41 4.17
CA SER A 112 -22.77 12.35 5.30
C SER A 112 -22.49 11.66 6.65
N SER A 113 -22.70 10.35 6.76
CA SER A 113 -22.38 9.54 7.95
C SER A 113 -20.98 8.90 7.89
N GLY A 114 -20.26 9.08 6.78
CA GLY A 114 -18.95 8.45 6.53
C GLY A 114 -19.06 7.00 6.04
N LYS A 115 -20.25 6.56 5.59
CA LYS A 115 -20.42 5.23 5.00
C LYS A 115 -20.02 5.28 3.53
N PRO A 116 -19.20 4.31 3.04
CA PRO A 116 -18.85 4.23 1.63
C PRO A 116 -20.09 4.08 0.73
N THR A 117 -20.19 4.90 -0.29
CA THR A 117 -21.27 4.86 -1.31
C THR A 117 -20.77 4.39 -2.65
N PHE A 118 -19.47 4.48 -2.90
CA PHE A 118 -18.84 3.93 -4.09
C PHE A 118 -17.51 3.27 -3.73
N SER A 119 -17.32 2.05 -4.22
CA SER A 119 -16.11 1.25 -3.97
C SER A 119 -15.84 0.35 -5.16
N TYR A 120 -14.56 0.07 -5.39
CA TYR A 120 -14.13 -0.92 -6.37
C TYR A 120 -12.85 -1.58 -5.88
N TYR A 121 -12.43 -2.69 -6.51
CA TYR A 121 -11.21 -3.36 -6.15
C TYR A 121 -10.00 -2.75 -6.86
N ARG A 122 -8.91 -2.56 -6.11
CA ARG A 122 -7.60 -2.16 -6.62
C ARG A 122 -6.55 -3.17 -6.19
N GLU A 123 -5.57 -3.33 -7.04
CA GLU A 123 -4.37 -4.13 -6.78
C GLU A 123 -3.52 -3.44 -5.70
N ARG A 124 -3.62 -3.89 -4.46
CA ARG A 124 -2.93 -3.24 -3.33
C ARG A 124 -1.72 -4.00 -2.80
N LEU A 125 -1.71 -5.34 -2.87
CA LEU A 125 -0.52 -6.14 -2.58
C LEU A 125 -0.11 -6.91 -3.82
N ILE A 126 1.16 -6.87 -4.15
CA ILE A 126 1.72 -7.48 -5.34
C ILE A 126 2.97 -8.25 -4.92
N ALA A 127 3.06 -9.54 -5.30
CA ALA A 127 4.21 -10.38 -4.99
C ALA A 127 5.49 -9.75 -5.54
N ASN A 128 6.46 -9.54 -4.65
CA ASN A 128 7.72 -8.90 -5.00
C ASN A 128 8.57 -9.80 -5.91
N HIS A 129 9.46 -9.20 -6.69
CA HIS A 129 10.42 -9.88 -7.57
C HIS A 129 9.83 -10.75 -8.69
N LYS A 130 8.54 -10.63 -9.02
CA LYS A 130 7.91 -11.33 -10.16
C LYS A 130 7.87 -10.50 -11.46
N GLY A 131 8.51 -9.33 -11.48
CA GLY A 131 8.67 -8.52 -12.69
C GLY A 131 7.40 -7.76 -13.11
N TYR A 132 6.45 -7.54 -12.21
CA TYR A 132 5.29 -6.71 -12.47
C TYR A 132 5.69 -5.27 -12.78
N GLN A 133 5.00 -4.65 -13.73
CA GLN A 133 5.27 -3.29 -14.17
C GLN A 133 3.98 -2.46 -14.18
N TRP A 134 4.13 -1.20 -13.85
CA TRP A 134 3.08 -0.20 -14.02
C TRP A 134 2.78 0.04 -15.50
N VAL A 135 1.50 0.09 -15.85
CA VAL A 135 1.03 0.36 -17.20
C VAL A 135 0.05 1.53 -17.16
N GLY A 136 0.26 2.49 -18.02
CA GLY A 136 -0.57 3.69 -18.16
C GLY A 136 0.26 4.97 -18.16
N ALA A 137 -0.29 6.02 -18.74
CA ALA A 137 0.31 7.36 -18.73
C ALA A 137 -0.36 8.27 -17.67
N VAL A 138 -1.59 7.94 -17.31
CA VAL A 138 -2.42 8.58 -16.28
C VAL A 138 -3.28 7.47 -15.68
N HIS A 139 -3.46 7.44 -14.36
CA HIS A 139 -4.11 6.33 -13.64
C HIS A 139 -3.41 4.98 -13.87
N GLU A 140 -2.13 4.96 -13.58
CA GLU A 140 -1.31 3.76 -13.69
C GLU A 140 -1.89 2.61 -12.88
N ILE A 141 -1.85 1.42 -13.47
CA ILE A 141 -2.27 0.15 -12.85
C ILE A 141 -1.20 -0.91 -13.07
N ILE A 142 -1.17 -1.89 -12.20
CA ILE A 142 -0.49 -3.15 -12.48
C ILE A 142 -1.56 -4.13 -12.97
N PRO A 143 -1.52 -4.56 -14.25
CA PRO A 143 -2.55 -5.45 -14.79
C PRO A 143 -2.72 -6.70 -13.92
N PRO A 144 -3.95 -7.02 -13.46
CA PRO A 144 -4.20 -8.20 -12.66
C PRO A 144 -3.80 -9.47 -13.42
N THR A 145 -2.82 -10.20 -12.89
CA THR A 145 -2.31 -11.46 -13.49
C THR A 145 -1.89 -12.44 -12.40
N GLY A 146 -1.82 -13.72 -12.75
CA GLY A 146 -1.44 -14.78 -11.82
C GLY A 146 -2.56 -15.21 -10.88
N ASN A 147 -2.19 -15.73 -9.70
CA ASN A 147 -3.12 -16.12 -8.65
C ASN A 147 -3.61 -14.89 -7.89
N ILE A 148 -4.83 -14.46 -8.19
CA ILE A 148 -5.42 -13.24 -7.64
C ILE A 148 -6.33 -13.61 -6.47
N TYR A 149 -6.14 -12.97 -5.33
CA TYR A 149 -7.01 -13.04 -4.17
C TYR A 149 -7.78 -11.73 -3.99
N TYR A 150 -9.10 -11.80 -3.90
CA TYR A 150 -9.96 -10.66 -3.60
C TYR A 150 -10.26 -10.64 -2.10
N SER A 151 -9.79 -9.63 -1.40
CA SER A 151 -9.98 -9.48 0.05
C SER A 151 -11.09 -8.50 0.35
N ASP A 152 -12.02 -8.95 1.21
CA ASP A 152 -13.04 -8.10 1.85
C ASP A 152 -12.66 -7.77 3.31
N ASP A 153 -11.51 -8.25 3.78
CA ASP A 153 -11.10 -8.13 5.19
C ASP A 153 -10.62 -6.72 5.54
N ALA A 154 -10.11 -5.98 4.55
CA ALA A 154 -9.64 -4.61 4.73
C ALA A 154 -9.93 -3.76 3.49
N ALA A 155 -10.03 -2.45 3.69
CA ALA A 155 -10.23 -1.46 2.64
C ALA A 155 -9.28 -0.27 2.81
N VAL A 156 -9.07 0.45 1.70
CA VAL A 156 -8.34 1.72 1.59
C VAL A 156 -9.32 2.83 1.27
#